data_dbe032572565a481538daa5bbe4ace7d
#
_entry.id   dbe032572565a481538daa5bbe4ace7d
#
_cell.length_a   1.000
_cell.length_b   1.000
_cell.length_c   1.000
_cell.angle_alpha   90.00
_cell.angle_beta   90.00
_cell.angle_gamma   90.00
#
_symmetry.space_group_name_H-M   'P 1'
#
loop_
_entity.id
_entity.type
_entity.pdbx_description
1 polymer ?
#
loop_
_entity_poly.entity_id
_entity_poly.type
_entity_poly.pdbx_seq_one_letter_code
_entity_poly.pdbx_strand_id
1 'polypeptide(L)'
;MLEPLFRCNLACSGCGKIQHPTEILKQNLSPEACFAAVEECGAPVVSIPGGEPLLHPQIDQIVQGLIDRKKFVYLCTNGLLLEKSLSKFTPSPYLTFSVHLDGLKEQHDKCVDRDGVFEKAIAAIKAAKQKGFRVTTNTTVFADANPQEVQEFFNFLSDLNLDGMMVSPGYSYEWAPDQEGFLQREQTKALFREILAPWKSGKNKWNFNHNPLFLEFLMGETDYECTPWGSPSYSGFRLAKTLLSLKRRLLPNL
;
A
#
# COMPACT_ATOMS: atom_id res chain seq x y z
N MET A 1 -6.31 5.55 6.45
CA MET A 1 -5.74 4.20 6.55
C MET A 1 -6.42 3.49 7.72
N LEU A 2 -6.86 2.25 7.51
CA LEU A 2 -7.50 1.39 8.52
C LEU A 2 -6.65 0.12 8.68
N GLU A 3 -6.16 -0.16 9.87
CA GLU A 3 -5.29 -1.30 10.16
C GLU A 3 -6.00 -2.25 11.14
N PRO A 4 -6.79 -3.21 10.63
CA PRO A 4 -7.59 -4.08 11.49
C PRO A 4 -6.76 -5.16 12.19
N LEU A 5 -5.53 -5.39 11.74
CA LEU A 5 -4.54 -6.31 12.34
C LEU A 5 -3.12 -5.93 11.93
N PHE A 6 -2.12 -6.47 12.67
CA PHE A 6 -0.70 -6.27 12.33
C PHE A 6 0.03 -7.58 11.95
N ARG A 7 -0.53 -8.75 12.26
CA ARG A 7 0.14 -9.99 11.87
C ARG A 7 0.19 -10.15 10.35
N CYS A 8 1.26 -10.78 9.90
CA CYS A 8 1.50 -11.08 8.49
C CYS A 8 1.99 -12.54 8.34
N ASN A 9 1.89 -13.07 7.13
CA ASN A 9 2.45 -14.36 6.72
C ASN A 9 3.78 -14.20 5.95
N LEU A 10 4.33 -12.98 5.93
CA LEU A 10 5.65 -12.62 5.40
C LEU A 10 6.44 -11.82 6.42
N ALA A 11 7.75 -11.76 6.22
CA ALA A 11 8.71 -10.99 7.01
C ALA A 11 9.56 -10.08 6.11
N CYS A 12 8.91 -9.23 5.33
CA CYS A 12 9.56 -8.37 4.35
C CYS A 12 10.65 -7.50 4.98
N SER A 13 11.74 -7.30 4.24
CA SER A 13 12.83 -6.41 4.63
C SER A 13 12.30 -4.99 4.93
N GLY A 14 12.76 -4.39 6.03
CA GLY A 14 12.33 -3.06 6.44
C GLY A 14 10.89 -2.94 6.96
N CYS A 15 10.13 -4.04 7.10
CA CYS A 15 8.75 -3.98 7.60
C CYS A 15 8.70 -3.88 9.13
N GLY A 16 8.23 -2.74 9.66
CA GLY A 16 8.03 -2.52 11.09
C GLY A 16 6.72 -3.10 11.65
N LYS A 17 5.77 -3.52 10.79
CA LYS A 17 4.44 -3.97 11.25
C LYS A 17 4.51 -5.24 12.09
N ILE A 18 5.40 -6.15 11.76
CA ILE A 18 5.57 -7.43 12.46
C ILE A 18 6.49 -7.35 13.69
N GLN A 19 7.07 -6.18 13.96
CA GLN A 19 7.96 -5.95 15.11
C GLN A 19 7.19 -5.72 16.43
N HIS A 20 5.87 -5.68 16.37
CA HIS A 20 5.05 -5.56 17.56
C HIS A 20 5.08 -6.82 18.43
N PRO A 21 4.90 -6.71 19.76
CA PRO A 21 4.76 -7.86 20.66
C PRO A 21 3.67 -8.84 20.20
N THR A 22 3.86 -10.12 20.52
CA THR A 22 2.95 -11.21 20.11
C THR A 22 1.50 -10.96 20.53
N GLU A 23 1.27 -10.35 21.69
CA GLU A 23 -0.06 -10.01 22.19
C GLU A 23 -0.78 -8.99 21.27
N ILE A 24 -0.02 -8.08 20.70
CA ILE A 24 -0.51 -7.11 19.70
C ILE A 24 -0.76 -7.78 18.36
N LEU A 25 0.19 -8.61 17.89
CA LEU A 25 0.04 -9.31 16.61
C LEU A 25 -1.15 -10.28 16.59
N LYS A 26 -1.60 -10.78 17.75
CA LYS A 26 -2.79 -11.65 17.86
C LYS A 26 -4.12 -10.89 17.81
N GLN A 27 -4.12 -9.58 18.00
CA GLN A 27 -5.34 -8.78 18.05
C GLN A 27 -5.95 -8.54 16.67
N ASN A 28 -7.25 -8.41 16.64
CA ASN A 28 -8.02 -7.96 15.48
C ASN A 28 -9.04 -6.90 15.94
N LEU A 29 -9.27 -5.88 15.12
CA LEU A 29 -10.42 -5.01 15.31
C LEU A 29 -11.69 -5.71 14.86
N SER A 30 -12.76 -5.55 15.60
CA SER A 30 -14.07 -6.03 15.13
C SER A 30 -14.56 -5.20 13.93
N PRO A 31 -15.46 -5.74 13.09
CA PRO A 31 -16.09 -4.96 12.03
C PRO A 31 -16.72 -3.65 12.53
N GLU A 32 -17.40 -3.69 13.68
CA GLU A 32 -18.06 -2.52 14.29
C GLU A 32 -17.04 -1.44 14.65
N ALA A 33 -15.90 -1.84 15.23
CA ALA A 33 -14.80 -0.91 15.55
C ALA A 33 -14.20 -0.29 14.30
N CYS A 34 -14.06 -1.09 13.21
CA CYS A 34 -13.60 -0.60 11.92
C CYS A 34 -14.58 0.42 11.31
N PHE A 35 -15.90 0.15 11.39
CA PHE A 35 -16.92 1.06 10.86
C PHE A 35 -16.96 2.37 11.65
N ALA A 36 -16.95 2.29 12.98
CA ALA A 36 -16.93 3.48 13.84
C ALA A 36 -15.71 4.37 13.54
N ALA A 37 -14.53 3.77 13.34
CA ALA A 37 -13.31 4.50 12.99
C ALA A 37 -13.41 5.20 11.64
N VAL A 38 -14.00 4.56 10.64
CA VAL A 38 -14.15 5.12 9.29
C VAL A 38 -15.22 6.23 9.28
N GLU A 39 -16.28 6.10 10.06
CA GLU A 39 -17.31 7.12 10.23
C GLU A 39 -16.75 8.35 10.95
N GLU A 40 -15.99 8.16 12.05
CA GLU A 40 -15.30 9.25 12.74
C GLU A 40 -14.34 10.02 11.83
N CYS A 41 -13.61 9.31 10.98
CA CYS A 41 -12.68 9.89 10.03
C CYS A 41 -13.38 10.67 8.91
N GLY A 42 -14.54 10.22 8.45
CA GLY A 42 -15.33 10.81 7.37
C GLY A 42 -14.73 10.63 5.96
N ALA A 43 -13.55 9.99 5.80
CA ALA A 43 -12.88 9.85 4.53
C ALA A 43 -13.69 9.01 3.52
N PRO A 44 -13.74 9.41 2.23
CA PRO A 44 -14.44 8.63 1.19
C PRO A 44 -13.65 7.40 0.73
N VAL A 45 -12.34 7.38 0.95
CA VAL A 45 -11.43 6.30 0.55
C VAL A 45 -10.82 5.66 1.78
N VAL A 46 -10.82 4.34 1.84
CA VAL A 46 -10.26 3.55 2.94
C VAL A 46 -9.22 2.58 2.38
N SER A 47 -7.97 2.80 2.71
CA SER A 47 -6.89 1.83 2.48
C SER A 47 -6.78 0.90 3.69
N ILE A 48 -6.76 -0.41 3.46
CA ILE A 48 -6.63 -1.45 4.49
C ILE A 48 -5.30 -2.20 4.26
N PRO A 49 -4.17 -1.66 4.78
CA PRO A 49 -2.88 -2.32 4.61
C PRO A 49 -2.62 -3.43 5.64
N GLY A 50 -2.89 -3.19 6.93
CA GLY A 50 -2.60 -4.10 8.03
C GLY A 50 -1.17 -4.65 8.04
N GLY A 51 -0.98 -5.88 8.55
CA GLY A 51 0.08 -6.79 8.15
C GLY A 51 -0.34 -7.46 6.84
N GLU A 52 -1.07 -8.60 6.91
CA GLU A 52 -1.78 -9.17 5.76
C GLU A 52 -3.29 -9.19 6.08
N PRO A 53 -4.08 -8.30 5.47
CA PRO A 53 -5.51 -8.18 5.79
C PRO A 53 -6.32 -9.45 5.56
N LEU A 54 -5.92 -10.29 4.60
CA LEU A 54 -6.61 -11.54 4.30
C LEU A 54 -6.46 -12.60 5.41
N LEU A 55 -5.61 -12.34 6.43
CA LEU A 55 -5.55 -13.14 7.67
C LEU A 55 -6.63 -12.75 8.68
N HIS A 56 -7.33 -11.64 8.47
CA HIS A 56 -8.39 -11.23 9.38
C HIS A 56 -9.62 -12.12 9.20
N PRO A 57 -10.17 -12.73 10.27
CA PRO A 57 -11.24 -13.72 10.15
C PRO A 57 -12.55 -13.17 9.55
N GLN A 58 -12.78 -11.87 9.67
CA GLN A 58 -13.98 -11.16 9.21
C GLN A 58 -13.67 -10.07 8.18
N ILE A 59 -12.61 -10.23 7.40
CA ILE A 59 -12.21 -9.20 6.41
C ILE A 59 -13.27 -8.96 5.35
N ASP A 60 -13.98 -9.99 4.96
CA ASP A 60 -15.10 -9.94 4.03
C ASP A 60 -16.25 -9.07 4.56
N GLN A 61 -16.59 -9.23 5.86
CA GLN A 61 -17.61 -8.41 6.53
C GLN A 61 -17.17 -6.94 6.62
N ILE A 62 -15.90 -6.69 6.96
CA ILE A 62 -15.34 -5.33 7.00
C ILE A 62 -15.42 -4.69 5.62
N VAL A 63 -14.94 -5.36 4.58
CA VAL A 63 -14.94 -4.84 3.22
C VAL A 63 -16.37 -4.60 2.72
N GLN A 64 -17.28 -5.57 2.91
CA GLN A 64 -18.67 -5.41 2.49
C GLN A 64 -19.35 -4.25 3.22
N GLY A 65 -19.19 -4.16 4.53
CA GLY A 65 -19.77 -3.08 5.32
C GLY A 65 -19.25 -1.68 4.94
N LEU A 66 -18.01 -1.56 4.48
CA LEU A 66 -17.46 -0.31 3.94
C LEU A 66 -18.05 0.02 2.55
N ILE A 67 -18.21 -0.99 1.69
CA ILE A 67 -18.86 -0.85 0.38
C ILE A 67 -20.31 -0.38 0.55
N ASP A 68 -21.06 -0.95 1.48
CA ASP A 68 -22.45 -0.56 1.77
C ASP A 68 -22.54 0.90 2.23
N ARG A 69 -21.49 1.40 2.89
CA ARG A 69 -21.33 2.81 3.29
C ARG A 69 -20.77 3.71 2.17
N LYS A 70 -20.70 3.19 0.93
CA LYS A 70 -20.18 3.92 -0.24
C LYS A 70 -18.74 4.42 -0.08
N LYS A 71 -17.92 3.66 0.65
CA LYS A 71 -16.49 3.93 0.75
C LYS A 71 -15.74 3.19 -0.35
N PHE A 72 -14.80 3.87 -1.01
CA PHE A 72 -13.85 3.22 -1.91
C PHE A 72 -12.79 2.50 -1.07
N VAL A 73 -12.70 1.18 -1.22
CA VAL A 73 -11.80 0.32 -0.45
C VAL A 73 -10.63 -0.12 -1.30
N TYR A 74 -9.43 0.17 -0.84
CA TYR A 74 -8.19 -0.45 -1.32
C TYR A 74 -7.77 -1.52 -0.31
N LEU A 75 -8.01 -2.79 -0.63
CA LEU A 75 -7.57 -3.91 0.19
C LEU A 75 -6.15 -4.29 -0.24
N CYS A 76 -5.16 -3.88 0.58
CA CYS A 76 -3.75 -4.12 0.30
C CYS A 76 -3.37 -5.54 0.71
N THR A 77 -2.68 -6.27 -0.13
CA THR A 77 -2.31 -7.67 0.12
C THR A 77 -0.97 -8.02 -0.52
N ASN A 78 -0.24 -8.96 0.06
CA ASN A 78 0.95 -9.55 -0.55
C ASN A 78 0.62 -10.62 -1.62
N GLY A 79 -0.67 -10.89 -1.87
CA GLY A 79 -1.14 -11.79 -2.90
C GLY A 79 -1.17 -13.27 -2.54
N LEU A 80 -0.44 -13.73 -1.50
CA LEU A 80 -0.33 -15.16 -1.16
C LEU A 80 -1.67 -15.84 -0.85
N LEU A 81 -2.61 -15.10 -0.29
CA LEU A 81 -3.94 -15.61 0.09
C LEU A 81 -5.04 -15.13 -0.85
N LEU A 82 -4.74 -14.21 -1.78
CA LEU A 82 -5.76 -13.52 -2.57
C LEU A 82 -6.58 -14.47 -3.42
N GLU A 83 -5.96 -15.35 -4.19
CA GLU A 83 -6.66 -16.28 -5.08
C GLU A 83 -7.68 -17.14 -4.31
N LYS A 84 -7.27 -17.70 -3.17
CA LYS A 84 -8.12 -18.51 -2.30
C LYS A 84 -9.25 -17.70 -1.65
N SER A 85 -9.04 -16.41 -1.45
CA SER A 85 -9.97 -15.52 -0.78
C SER A 85 -10.97 -14.86 -1.72
N LEU A 86 -10.78 -14.92 -3.04
CA LEU A 86 -11.64 -14.24 -4.02
C LEU A 86 -13.11 -14.60 -3.89
N SER A 87 -13.42 -15.85 -3.49
CA SER A 87 -14.81 -16.29 -3.29
C SER A 87 -15.54 -15.61 -2.13
N LYS A 88 -14.82 -14.94 -1.24
CA LYS A 88 -15.38 -14.19 -0.11
C LYS A 88 -15.87 -12.79 -0.51
N PHE A 89 -15.50 -12.32 -1.70
CA PHE A 89 -15.77 -10.97 -2.16
C PHE A 89 -16.60 -10.97 -3.43
N THR A 90 -17.33 -9.89 -3.65
CA THR A 90 -18.07 -9.64 -4.89
C THR A 90 -17.42 -8.45 -5.63
N PRO A 91 -17.18 -8.55 -6.95
CA PRO A 91 -16.69 -7.42 -7.73
C PRO A 91 -17.57 -6.18 -7.56
N SER A 92 -16.93 -5.05 -7.30
CA SER A 92 -17.62 -3.78 -7.03
C SER A 92 -16.76 -2.62 -7.51
N PRO A 93 -17.34 -1.52 -8.02
CA PRO A 93 -16.59 -0.30 -8.30
C PRO A 93 -15.98 0.33 -7.04
N TYR A 94 -16.45 -0.07 -5.86
CA TYR A 94 -15.94 0.38 -4.57
C TYR A 94 -14.82 -0.51 -4.01
N LEU A 95 -14.48 -1.65 -4.62
CA LEU A 95 -13.41 -2.55 -4.15
C LEU A 95 -12.28 -2.63 -5.17
N THR A 96 -11.08 -2.35 -4.73
CA THR A 96 -9.85 -2.56 -5.47
C THR A 96 -8.87 -3.36 -4.61
N PHE A 97 -8.36 -4.46 -5.14
CA PHE A 97 -7.22 -5.14 -4.56
C PHE A 97 -5.94 -4.39 -4.94
N SER A 98 -5.14 -4.02 -3.95
CA SER A 98 -3.83 -3.40 -4.15
C SER A 98 -2.76 -4.43 -3.81
N VAL A 99 -2.18 -5.05 -4.82
CA VAL A 99 -1.21 -6.14 -4.64
C VAL A 99 0.19 -5.58 -4.53
N HIS A 100 0.90 -5.96 -3.47
CA HIS A 100 2.28 -5.54 -3.24
C HIS A 100 3.24 -6.28 -4.17
N LEU A 101 4.03 -5.53 -4.94
CA LEU A 101 5.09 -6.02 -5.82
C LEU A 101 6.21 -4.98 -5.93
N ASP A 102 7.43 -5.32 -5.52
CA ASP A 102 8.58 -4.39 -5.48
C ASP A 102 9.60 -4.60 -6.61
N GLY A 103 9.25 -5.38 -7.62
CA GLY A 103 10.10 -5.66 -8.77
C GLY A 103 9.71 -6.93 -9.50
N LEU A 104 10.54 -7.34 -10.46
CA LEU A 104 10.46 -8.66 -11.06
C LEU A 104 10.79 -9.75 -10.03
N LYS A 105 10.66 -11.02 -10.42
CA LYS A 105 10.70 -12.19 -9.54
C LYS A 105 11.83 -12.15 -8.51
N GLU A 106 13.06 -12.01 -8.96
CA GLU A 106 14.23 -12.08 -8.08
C GLU A 106 14.24 -10.94 -7.06
N GLN A 107 13.97 -9.72 -7.52
CA GLN A 107 13.91 -8.55 -6.66
C GLN A 107 12.74 -8.61 -5.68
N HIS A 108 11.55 -8.99 -6.15
CA HIS A 108 10.38 -9.09 -5.27
C HIS A 108 10.57 -10.17 -4.18
N ASP A 109 10.97 -11.37 -4.57
CA ASP A 109 11.16 -12.48 -3.63
C ASP A 109 12.26 -12.17 -2.59
N LYS A 110 13.34 -11.44 -3.01
CA LYS A 110 14.35 -10.89 -2.10
C LYS A 110 13.76 -9.88 -1.12
N CYS A 111 12.94 -8.92 -1.59
CA CYS A 111 12.33 -7.89 -0.73
C CYS A 111 11.39 -8.48 0.32
N VAL A 112 10.66 -9.54 -0.02
CA VAL A 112 9.70 -10.18 0.89
C VAL A 112 10.32 -11.34 1.70
N ASP A 113 11.63 -11.56 1.55
CA ASP A 113 12.41 -12.62 2.21
C ASP A 113 11.77 -14.02 2.05
N ARG A 114 11.28 -14.31 0.82
CA ARG A 114 10.63 -15.59 0.53
C ARG A 114 10.52 -15.89 -0.96
N ASP A 115 11.05 -17.02 -1.40
CA ASP A 115 10.94 -17.49 -2.77
C ASP A 115 9.50 -17.85 -3.17
N GLY A 116 9.16 -17.60 -4.43
CA GLY A 116 7.90 -18.00 -5.06
C GLY A 116 6.70 -17.14 -4.68
N VAL A 117 6.91 -16.00 -4.03
CA VAL A 117 5.84 -15.04 -3.71
C VAL A 117 5.42 -14.30 -4.96
N PHE A 118 6.37 -13.86 -5.80
CA PHE A 118 6.09 -13.19 -7.06
C PHE A 118 5.12 -13.97 -7.94
N GLU A 119 5.41 -15.25 -8.21
CA GLU A 119 4.57 -16.07 -9.07
C GLU A 119 3.15 -16.23 -8.52
N LYS A 120 3.02 -16.41 -7.19
CA LYS A 120 1.71 -16.50 -6.53
C LYS A 120 0.94 -15.18 -6.59
N ALA A 121 1.62 -14.05 -6.42
CA ALA A 121 1.00 -12.73 -6.53
C ALA A 121 0.52 -12.48 -7.97
N ILE A 122 1.32 -12.81 -8.99
CA ILE A 122 0.93 -12.69 -10.40
C ILE A 122 -0.25 -13.61 -10.75
N ALA A 123 -0.25 -14.86 -10.28
CA ALA A 123 -1.37 -15.78 -10.47
C ALA A 123 -2.65 -15.22 -9.82
N ALA A 124 -2.56 -14.69 -8.60
CA ALA A 124 -3.67 -14.10 -7.88
C ALA A 124 -4.23 -12.84 -8.58
N ILE A 125 -3.35 -11.98 -9.12
CA ILE A 125 -3.75 -10.81 -9.93
C ILE A 125 -4.57 -11.27 -11.15
N LYS A 126 -4.05 -12.25 -11.91
CA LYS A 126 -4.73 -12.78 -13.09
C LYS A 126 -6.09 -13.39 -12.74
N ALA A 127 -6.16 -14.17 -11.67
CA ALA A 127 -7.41 -14.76 -11.19
C ALA A 127 -8.43 -13.71 -10.74
N ALA A 128 -7.98 -12.65 -10.05
CA ALA A 128 -8.84 -11.54 -9.65
C ALA A 128 -9.39 -10.77 -10.87
N LYS A 129 -8.53 -10.46 -11.84
CA LYS A 129 -8.94 -9.79 -13.10
C LYS A 129 -9.94 -10.64 -13.90
N GLN A 130 -9.72 -11.95 -14.01
CA GLN A 130 -10.65 -12.89 -14.68
C GLN A 130 -12.02 -12.93 -14.01
N LYS A 131 -12.09 -12.70 -12.70
CA LYS A 131 -13.35 -12.62 -11.94
C LYS A 131 -13.99 -11.23 -11.97
N GLY A 132 -13.41 -10.26 -12.69
CA GLY A 132 -13.95 -8.91 -12.84
C GLY A 132 -13.62 -7.97 -11.68
N PHE A 133 -12.69 -8.30 -10.81
CA PHE A 133 -12.23 -7.38 -9.77
C PHE A 133 -11.33 -6.29 -10.35
N ARG A 134 -11.35 -5.13 -9.70
CA ARG A 134 -10.35 -4.09 -9.91
C ARG A 134 -9.08 -4.48 -9.16
N VAL A 135 -7.94 -4.36 -9.84
CA VAL A 135 -6.62 -4.70 -9.28
C VAL A 135 -5.62 -3.60 -9.63
N THR A 136 -4.94 -3.11 -8.62
CA THR A 136 -3.77 -2.24 -8.76
C THR A 136 -2.56 -2.91 -8.12
N THR A 137 -1.37 -2.42 -8.43
CA THR A 137 -0.15 -2.79 -7.71
C THR A 137 0.34 -1.66 -6.84
N ASN A 138 1.06 -1.99 -5.78
CA ASN A 138 1.78 -1.05 -4.94
C ASN A 138 3.25 -1.47 -4.87
N THR A 139 4.13 -0.56 -5.27
CA THR A 139 5.57 -0.78 -5.40
C THR A 139 6.32 0.19 -4.49
N THR A 140 7.23 -0.33 -3.69
CA THR A 140 8.19 0.46 -2.92
C THR A 140 9.55 0.38 -3.58
N VAL A 141 10.15 1.52 -3.87
CA VAL A 141 11.49 1.62 -4.47
C VAL A 141 12.48 1.97 -3.37
N PHE A 142 13.50 1.13 -3.19
CA PHE A 142 14.57 1.30 -2.21
C PHE A 142 15.83 1.89 -2.83
N ALA A 143 16.83 2.19 -1.98
CA ALA A 143 18.04 2.90 -2.39
C ALA A 143 18.95 2.11 -3.35
N ASP A 144 18.89 0.78 -3.31
CA ASP A 144 19.64 -0.15 -4.16
C ASP A 144 18.96 -0.46 -5.50
N ALA A 145 17.80 0.15 -5.79
CA ALA A 145 17.04 -0.12 -6.99
C ALA A 145 17.79 0.34 -8.25
N ASN A 146 17.84 -0.53 -9.27
CA ASN A 146 18.33 -0.20 -10.59
C ASN A 146 17.19 0.44 -11.42
N PRO A 147 17.35 1.67 -11.95
CA PRO A 147 16.31 2.35 -12.73
C PRO A 147 15.80 1.55 -13.91
N GLN A 148 16.68 0.87 -14.64
CA GLN A 148 16.36 0.08 -15.83
C GLN A 148 15.49 -1.14 -15.45
N GLU A 149 15.84 -1.84 -14.38
CA GLU A 149 15.05 -2.98 -13.89
C GLU A 149 13.66 -2.56 -13.41
N VAL A 150 13.55 -1.37 -12.76
CA VAL A 150 12.26 -0.81 -12.37
C VAL A 150 11.42 -0.44 -13.60
N GLN A 151 12.04 0.11 -14.65
CA GLN A 151 11.36 0.40 -15.91
C GLN A 151 10.85 -0.88 -16.60
N GLU A 152 11.68 -1.93 -16.66
CA GLU A 152 11.28 -3.25 -17.16
C GLU A 152 10.11 -3.84 -16.37
N PHE A 153 10.15 -3.69 -15.05
CA PHE A 153 9.06 -4.11 -14.18
C PHE A 153 7.76 -3.34 -14.47
N PHE A 154 7.79 -2.02 -14.65
CA PHE A 154 6.59 -1.25 -15.00
C PHE A 154 6.06 -1.61 -16.40
N ASN A 155 6.93 -1.93 -17.35
CA ASN A 155 6.50 -2.47 -18.64
C ASN A 155 5.79 -3.81 -18.48
N PHE A 156 6.36 -4.72 -17.69
CA PHE A 156 5.74 -6.00 -17.36
C PHE A 156 4.37 -5.82 -16.69
N LEU A 157 4.24 -4.90 -15.72
CA LEU A 157 2.96 -4.61 -15.07
C LEU A 157 1.92 -4.06 -16.05
N SER A 158 2.34 -3.27 -17.04
CA SER A 158 1.44 -2.72 -18.05
C SER A 158 0.78 -3.82 -18.90
N ASP A 159 1.46 -4.95 -19.10
CA ASP A 159 0.94 -6.10 -19.85
C ASP A 159 -0.08 -6.95 -19.05
N LEU A 160 -0.21 -6.72 -17.75
CA LEU A 160 -1.14 -7.45 -16.89
C LEU A 160 -2.58 -6.90 -16.90
N ASN A 161 -2.87 -5.85 -17.68
CA ASN A 161 -4.19 -5.20 -17.74
C ASN A 161 -4.70 -4.75 -16.35
N LEU A 162 -3.81 -4.12 -15.59
CA LEU A 162 -4.13 -3.57 -14.26
C LEU A 162 -5.00 -2.31 -14.38
N ASP A 163 -5.77 -2.04 -13.32
CA ASP A 163 -6.54 -0.79 -13.20
C ASP A 163 -5.66 0.40 -12.76
N GLY A 164 -4.41 0.15 -12.48
CA GLY A 164 -3.39 1.15 -12.21
C GLY A 164 -2.21 0.62 -11.40
N MET A 165 -1.19 1.45 -11.28
CA MET A 165 0.03 1.18 -10.53
C MET A 165 0.27 2.29 -9.51
N MET A 166 0.75 1.95 -8.33
CA MET A 166 1.24 2.90 -7.35
C MET A 166 2.71 2.67 -7.11
N VAL A 167 3.48 3.74 -7.00
CA VAL A 167 4.90 3.69 -6.69
C VAL A 167 5.24 4.69 -5.59
N SER A 168 6.05 4.29 -4.64
CA SER A 168 6.49 5.14 -3.54
C SER A 168 7.96 4.89 -3.23
N PRO A 169 8.71 5.91 -2.82
CA PRO A 169 10.04 5.70 -2.26
C PRO A 169 9.94 5.04 -0.90
N GLY A 170 10.83 4.12 -0.60
CA GLY A 170 11.04 3.55 0.72
C GLY A 170 11.76 4.57 1.60
N TYR A 171 11.04 5.31 2.42
CA TYR A 171 11.62 6.20 3.43
C TYR A 171 11.69 5.50 4.77
N SER A 172 12.77 5.78 5.50
CA SER A 172 12.97 5.27 6.86
C SER A 172 11.87 5.75 7.81
N TYR A 173 11.53 4.94 8.78
CA TYR A 173 10.58 5.28 9.85
C TYR A 173 10.96 4.54 11.14
N GLU A 174 10.52 5.05 12.29
CA GLU A 174 10.99 4.67 13.62
C GLU A 174 11.01 3.15 13.88
N TRP A 175 10.02 2.42 13.36
CA TRP A 175 9.88 0.98 13.62
C TRP A 175 10.51 0.09 12.55
N ALA A 176 11.15 0.65 11.53
CA ALA A 176 11.84 -0.14 10.53
C ALA A 176 13.11 -0.74 11.11
N PRO A 177 13.32 -2.07 11.03
CA PRO A 177 14.46 -2.74 11.67
C PRO A 177 15.80 -2.39 11.03
N ASP A 178 15.82 -2.18 9.72
CA ASP A 178 17.01 -1.84 8.94
C ASP A 178 16.78 -0.52 8.23
N GLN A 179 17.69 0.44 8.41
CA GLN A 179 17.59 1.79 7.88
C GLN A 179 18.48 2.03 6.66
N GLU A 180 19.44 1.13 6.35
CA GLU A 180 20.43 1.35 5.30
C GLU A 180 19.83 1.32 3.88
N GLY A 181 18.80 0.50 3.67
CA GLY A 181 18.10 0.36 2.39
C GLY A 181 17.13 1.48 2.04
N PHE A 182 16.90 2.45 2.95
CA PHE A 182 15.91 3.51 2.74
C PHE A 182 16.48 4.73 2.02
N LEU A 183 15.61 5.34 1.19
CA LEU A 183 15.95 6.52 0.41
C LEU A 183 15.95 7.80 1.27
N GLN A 184 16.90 8.69 0.98
CA GLN A 184 16.87 10.09 1.39
C GLN A 184 16.25 10.94 0.27
N ARG A 185 15.80 12.19 0.59
CA ARG A 185 15.08 13.03 -0.38
C ARG A 185 15.87 13.29 -1.67
N GLU A 186 17.16 13.60 -1.59
CA GLU A 186 17.96 13.88 -2.78
C GLU A 186 18.26 12.62 -3.61
N GLN A 187 18.44 11.48 -2.95
CA GLN A 187 18.55 10.19 -3.63
C GLN A 187 17.24 9.84 -4.35
N THR A 188 16.09 10.11 -3.71
CA THR A 188 14.79 9.92 -4.32
C THR A 188 14.64 10.74 -5.61
N LYS A 189 14.97 12.03 -5.57
CA LYS A 189 14.92 12.91 -6.75
C LYS A 189 15.77 12.37 -7.91
N ALA A 190 17.00 11.98 -7.62
CA ALA A 190 17.92 11.45 -8.63
C ALA A 190 17.37 10.15 -9.24
N LEU A 191 17.02 9.17 -8.40
CA LEU A 191 16.56 7.86 -8.81
C LEU A 191 15.23 7.94 -9.59
N PHE A 192 14.25 8.69 -9.10
CA PHE A 192 12.94 8.81 -9.75
C PHE A 192 13.00 9.61 -11.06
N ARG A 193 13.94 10.54 -11.24
CA ARG A 193 14.17 11.16 -12.56
C ARG A 193 14.55 10.13 -13.61
N GLU A 194 15.44 9.20 -13.27
CA GLU A 194 15.84 8.14 -14.19
C GLU A 194 14.72 7.14 -14.44
N ILE A 195 14.07 6.65 -13.38
CA ILE A 195 12.95 5.70 -13.48
C ILE A 195 11.82 6.26 -14.32
N LEU A 196 11.40 7.50 -14.10
CA LEU A 196 10.20 8.09 -14.72
C LEU A 196 10.49 8.85 -16.03
N ALA A 197 11.74 8.94 -16.48
CA ALA A 197 12.11 9.62 -17.73
C ALA A 197 11.33 9.11 -18.96
N PRO A 198 11.13 7.80 -19.17
CA PRO A 198 10.34 7.30 -20.30
C PRO A 198 8.84 7.66 -20.20
N TRP A 199 8.29 7.70 -19.00
CA TRP A 199 6.90 8.13 -18.76
C TRP A 199 6.75 9.63 -19.05
N LYS A 200 7.64 10.46 -18.54
CA LYS A 200 7.60 11.91 -18.72
C LYS A 200 7.75 12.31 -20.19
N SER A 201 8.63 11.64 -20.94
CA SER A 201 8.79 11.90 -22.38
C SER A 201 7.64 11.36 -23.24
N GLY A 202 6.67 10.66 -22.65
CA GLY A 202 5.55 10.01 -23.36
C GLY A 202 5.96 8.76 -24.15
N LYS A 203 7.20 8.27 -23.97
CA LYS A 203 7.68 7.03 -24.60
C LYS A 203 6.94 5.82 -24.05
N ASN A 204 6.73 5.77 -22.72
CA ASN A 204 6.00 4.72 -22.02
C ASN A 204 4.71 5.28 -21.40
N LYS A 205 3.61 4.56 -21.60
CA LYS A 205 2.28 4.95 -21.09
C LYS A 205 1.91 4.11 -19.87
N TRP A 206 2.74 4.18 -18.83
CA TRP A 206 2.43 3.50 -17.57
C TRP A 206 1.21 4.13 -16.88
N ASN A 207 0.27 3.31 -16.51
CA ASN A 207 -0.98 3.75 -15.88
C ASN A 207 -0.81 3.91 -14.37
N PHE A 208 -0.19 5.02 -13.93
CA PHE A 208 -0.08 5.33 -12.52
C PHE A 208 -1.38 5.89 -11.94
N ASN A 209 -1.75 5.43 -10.74
CA ASN A 209 -2.88 5.97 -9.96
C ASN A 209 -2.56 7.28 -9.25
N HIS A 210 -1.30 7.69 -9.25
CA HIS A 210 -0.86 8.93 -8.63
C HIS A 210 -1.29 10.15 -9.45
N ASN A 211 -1.53 11.26 -8.74
CA ASN A 211 -1.60 12.54 -9.40
C ASN A 211 -0.24 12.81 -10.09
N PRO A 212 -0.20 13.27 -11.36
CA PRO A 212 1.04 13.62 -12.04
C PRO A 212 1.95 14.55 -11.23
N LEU A 213 1.38 15.51 -10.50
CA LEU A 213 2.12 16.40 -9.62
C LEU A 213 2.90 15.67 -8.51
N PHE A 214 2.40 14.53 -8.04
CA PHE A 214 3.15 13.71 -7.08
C PHE A 214 4.38 13.06 -7.72
N LEU A 215 4.25 12.58 -8.96
CA LEU A 215 5.38 12.02 -9.70
C LEU A 215 6.43 13.10 -10.00
N GLU A 216 6.01 14.32 -10.37
CA GLU A 216 6.90 15.47 -10.54
C GLU A 216 7.62 15.84 -9.23
N PHE A 217 6.92 15.77 -8.10
CA PHE A 217 7.52 15.95 -6.78
C PHE A 217 8.58 14.88 -6.49
N LEU A 218 8.33 13.61 -6.81
CA LEU A 218 9.31 12.54 -6.64
C LEU A 218 10.58 12.80 -7.47
N MET A 219 10.43 13.30 -8.69
CA MET A 219 11.54 13.69 -9.57
C MET A 219 12.25 15.00 -9.12
N GLY A 220 11.69 15.71 -8.15
CA GLY A 220 12.21 16.99 -7.68
C GLY A 220 12.04 18.14 -8.67
N GLU A 221 11.02 18.08 -9.53
CA GLU A 221 10.67 19.15 -10.46
C GLU A 221 9.75 20.18 -9.82
N THR A 222 9.03 19.78 -8.78
CA THR A 222 8.17 20.61 -7.96
C THR A 222 8.48 20.34 -6.51
N ASP A 223 8.74 21.39 -5.73
CA ASP A 223 8.80 21.32 -4.28
C ASP A 223 7.51 21.89 -3.70
N TYR A 224 6.98 21.23 -2.70
CA TYR A 224 5.82 21.67 -1.95
C TYR A 224 6.23 22.04 -0.53
N GLU A 225 5.74 23.17 -0.04
CA GLU A 225 5.80 23.45 1.39
C GLU A 225 4.93 22.40 2.13
N CYS A 226 5.56 21.74 3.10
CA CYS A 226 4.88 20.71 3.88
C CYS A 226 3.87 21.38 4.82
N THR A 227 2.60 21.34 4.49
CA THR A 227 1.57 21.66 5.49
C THR A 227 1.41 20.47 6.42
N PRO A 228 1.46 20.65 7.75
CA PRO A 228 1.36 19.54 8.70
C PRO A 228 -0.09 19.07 8.86
N TRP A 229 -0.70 18.61 7.76
CA TRP A 229 -1.96 17.91 7.84
C TRP A 229 -1.72 16.41 7.76
N GLY A 230 -1.93 15.70 8.86
CA GLY A 230 -1.86 14.27 8.88
C GLY A 230 -3.08 13.66 8.20
N SER A 231 -2.87 12.69 7.34
CA SER A 231 -3.92 11.73 7.01
C SER A 231 -4.42 11.11 8.30
N PRO A 232 -5.73 11.07 8.57
CA PRO A 232 -6.23 10.33 9.71
C PRO A 232 -5.93 8.86 9.50
N SER A 233 -5.10 8.31 10.38
CA SER A 233 -4.78 6.90 10.44
C SER A 233 -5.41 6.35 11.71
N TYR A 234 -6.22 5.29 11.58
CA TYR A 234 -6.80 4.59 12.71
C TYR A 234 -6.21 3.19 12.78
N SER A 235 -5.41 2.95 13.80
CA SER A 235 -5.03 1.61 14.22
C SER A 235 -5.74 1.33 15.54
N GLY A 236 -6.18 0.11 15.79
CA GLY A 236 -6.83 -0.31 17.03
C GLY A 236 -5.99 -0.13 18.29
N PHE A 237 -4.78 0.32 18.12
CA PHE A 237 -3.82 0.58 19.19
C PHE A 237 -3.84 2.06 19.55
N ARG A 238 -3.81 2.35 20.84
CA ARG A 238 -3.95 3.68 21.48
C ARG A 238 -3.09 4.82 20.89
N LEU A 239 -2.06 4.53 20.12
CA LEU A 239 -1.16 5.50 19.48
C LEU A 239 -1.85 6.45 18.49
N ALA A 240 -2.84 5.97 17.73
CA ALA A 240 -3.54 6.83 16.75
C ALA A 240 -4.45 7.86 17.40
N LYS A 241 -5.08 7.52 18.54
CA LYS A 241 -5.82 8.51 19.35
C LYS A 241 -4.92 9.64 19.86
N THR A 242 -3.66 9.34 20.12
CA THR A 242 -2.67 10.33 20.63
C THR A 242 -2.30 11.35 19.54
N LEU A 243 -2.17 10.95 18.29
CA LEU A 243 -1.87 11.88 17.18
C LEU A 243 -3.06 12.81 16.87
N LEU A 244 -4.29 12.32 16.89
CA LEU A 244 -5.49 13.15 16.75
C LEU A 244 -5.69 14.10 17.95
N SER A 245 -5.40 13.65 19.16
CA SER A 245 -5.48 14.49 20.36
C SER A 245 -4.39 15.55 20.44
N LEU A 246 -3.18 15.26 19.91
CA LEU A 246 -2.11 16.23 19.76
C LEU A 246 -2.48 17.32 18.74
N LYS A 247 -3.14 16.97 17.63
CA LYS A 247 -3.63 17.96 16.66
C LYS A 247 -4.65 18.93 17.26
N ARG A 248 -5.62 18.44 18.00
CA ARG A 248 -6.60 19.31 18.71
C ARG A 248 -5.97 20.21 19.75
N ARG A 249 -4.80 19.82 20.33
CA ARG A 249 -4.05 20.64 21.29
C ARG A 249 -3.12 21.67 20.64
N LEU A 250 -2.58 21.35 19.45
CA LEU A 250 -1.60 22.20 18.77
C LEU A 250 -2.23 23.18 17.76
N LEU A 251 -3.45 22.94 17.30
CA LEU A 251 -4.18 23.79 16.36
C LEU A 251 -5.65 23.98 16.82
N PRO A 252 -5.89 24.75 17.87
CA PRO A 252 -7.24 24.89 18.43
C PRO A 252 -8.23 25.68 17.54
N ASN A 253 -7.77 26.29 16.44
CA ASN A 253 -8.54 27.21 15.61
C ASN A 253 -8.57 26.90 14.11
N LEU A 254 -8.39 25.64 13.70
CA LEU A 254 -8.61 25.21 12.31
C LEU A 254 -9.77 24.24 12.22
#